data_39645bf62552ddbb48a75000042415df
#
_entry.id   39645bf62552ddbb48a75000042415df
#
_cell.length_a   1.000
_cell.length_b   1.000
_cell.length_c   1.000
_cell.angle_alpha   90.00
_cell.angle_beta   90.00
_cell.angle_gamma   90.00
#
_symmetry.space_group_name_H-M   'P 1'
#
loop_
_entity.id
_entity.type
_entity.pdbx_description
1 polymer ?
#
loop_
_entity_poly.entity_id
_entity_poly.type
_entity_poly.pdbx_seq_one_letter_code
_entity_poly.pdbx_strand_id
1 'polypeptide(L)'
;MSNVQPSAPAPRNRRSDRHHAAKQPAPASKQEKKSSAGGEKGKFPVRTCIVLGMVLIICILALGIAQGNMKTLRKERENAAEEYQKLVERHTVAYREDIEKYAAENDIHPAFVAAIILRESSYDPSATSSVGARGLMQIMENTFEFVRKKLGDESTTFADMYDPTVNIRYGCWYLGYLSRMFNGDPVKIACAYHAGPNNVKLWIMNYTSDGQTLTLDEIPMEDTRYYAGKVINAYDIYYQYYYTDEN
;
A
#
# COMPACT_ATOMS: atom_id res chain seq x y z
N MET A 1 33.07 -7.18 -38.41
CA MET A 1 32.21 -6.67 -39.49
C MET A 1 30.80 -6.66 -38.97
N SER A 2 30.08 -5.66 -38.74
CA SER A 2 30.00 -4.21 -38.93
C SER A 2 29.23 -3.65 -37.70
N ASN A 3 29.70 -2.85 -36.92
CA ASN A 3 29.72 -1.41 -36.71
C ASN A 3 28.44 -0.68 -37.18
N VAL A 4 27.60 -0.22 -36.27
CA VAL A 4 26.80 0.99 -36.40
C VAL A 4 26.72 1.70 -35.06
N GLN A 5 27.30 2.92 -35.04
CA GLN A 5 27.32 3.88 -33.94
C GLN A 5 26.05 4.74 -33.90
N PRO A 6 25.81 5.47 -32.80
CA PRO A 6 24.63 6.31 -32.61
C PRO A 6 24.78 7.71 -33.16
N SER A 7 23.69 8.28 -33.62
CA SER A 7 23.57 9.66 -34.10
C SER A 7 23.25 10.65 -32.99
N ALA A 8 24.00 11.73 -32.96
CA ALA A 8 23.95 12.89 -32.07
C ALA A 8 22.86 13.92 -32.41
N PRO A 9 22.59 14.92 -31.54
CA PRO A 9 21.47 15.85 -31.64
C PRO A 9 21.81 17.12 -32.48
N ALA A 10 20.83 17.76 -33.08
CA ALA A 10 20.93 19.00 -33.82
C ALA A 10 20.29 20.19 -33.06
N PRO A 11 20.52 21.46 -33.50
CA PRO A 11 21.01 22.51 -32.62
C PRO A 11 19.98 23.64 -32.32
N ARG A 12 20.38 24.46 -31.35
CA ARG A 12 19.79 25.74 -30.94
C ARG A 12 19.75 26.77 -32.08
N ASN A 13 18.69 27.54 -32.14
CA ASN A 13 18.66 28.77 -32.92
C ASN A 13 18.46 29.98 -31.99
N ARG A 14 19.51 30.79 -31.89
CA ARG A 14 19.51 32.17 -31.38
C ARG A 14 19.25 33.10 -32.59
N ARG A 15 18.50 34.14 -32.37
CA ARG A 15 18.62 35.48 -32.98
C ARG A 15 17.45 36.33 -32.44
N SER A 16 17.55 37.59 -32.22
CA SER A 16 18.59 38.61 -32.09
C SER A 16 17.86 39.93 -31.76
N ASP A 17 18.53 40.69 -30.97
CA ASP A 17 18.21 42.06 -30.56
C ASP A 17 17.73 42.97 -31.71
N ARG A 18 16.82 43.89 -31.42
CA ARG A 18 16.88 45.25 -31.97
C ARG A 18 16.26 46.26 -31.03
N HIS A 19 17.12 47.14 -30.57
CA HIS A 19 16.84 48.47 -30.04
C HIS A 19 16.06 49.34 -31.01
N HIS A 20 15.09 50.10 -30.52
CA HIS A 20 14.83 51.44 -31.04
C HIS A 20 14.46 52.36 -29.88
N ALA A 21 15.35 53.36 -29.73
CA ALA A 21 15.19 54.54 -28.89
C ALA A 21 14.46 55.65 -29.68
N ALA A 22 14.00 56.64 -28.91
CA ALA A 22 13.61 58.03 -29.24
C ALA A 22 12.09 58.24 -29.18
N LYS A 23 11.56 59.21 -28.48
CA LYS A 23 11.86 60.62 -28.31
C LYS A 23 10.91 61.18 -27.22
N GLN A 24 11.42 61.98 -26.30
CA GLN A 24 10.63 62.91 -25.50
C GLN A 24 10.23 64.10 -26.35
N PRO A 25 9.15 64.82 -26.03
CA PRO A 25 9.09 66.23 -26.07
C PRO A 25 8.76 66.87 -24.72
N ALA A 26 9.27 68.04 -24.52
CA ALA A 26 9.34 68.88 -23.36
C ALA A 26 8.01 69.72 -23.08
N PRO A 27 7.97 70.55 -22.03
CA PRO A 27 6.83 70.78 -21.22
C PRO A 27 5.97 71.99 -21.63
N ALA A 28 4.67 71.98 -21.31
CA ALA A 28 3.81 73.14 -21.45
C ALA A 28 3.08 73.46 -20.12
N SER A 29 3.40 74.62 -19.69
CA SER A 29 2.79 75.61 -18.79
C SER A 29 1.59 75.30 -17.93
N LYS A 30 1.75 75.75 -16.68
CA LYS A 30 0.78 75.96 -15.62
C LYS A 30 -0.45 76.70 -16.07
N GLN A 31 -1.64 76.18 -15.69
CA GLN A 31 -2.79 77.01 -15.31
C GLN A 31 -3.38 76.42 -14.02
N GLU A 32 -3.23 77.21 -12.97
CA GLU A 32 -3.95 77.06 -11.73
C GLU A 32 -5.44 77.31 -11.98
N LYS A 33 -6.29 76.33 -11.74
CA LYS A 33 -7.68 76.51 -11.45
C LYS A 33 -7.92 76.12 -10.02
N LYS A 34 -8.09 77.12 -9.14
CA LYS A 34 -8.74 76.97 -7.84
C LYS A 34 -10.13 76.41 -8.09
N SER A 35 -10.41 75.23 -7.61
CA SER A 35 -11.75 74.74 -7.40
C SER A 35 -11.91 74.37 -5.92
N SER A 36 -12.85 75.02 -5.31
CA SER A 36 -13.29 74.91 -3.95
C SER A 36 -13.59 73.46 -3.56
N ALA A 37 -12.92 73.00 -2.49
CA ALA A 37 -13.25 71.74 -1.84
C ALA A 37 -14.55 71.90 -1.06
N GLY A 38 -15.67 71.62 -1.69
CA GLY A 38 -16.92 71.30 -0.99
C GLY A 38 -16.89 69.82 -0.61
N GLY A 39 -16.64 69.55 0.66
CA GLY A 39 -16.72 68.17 1.17
C GLY A 39 -18.15 67.67 1.13
N GLU A 40 -18.56 67.02 0.08
CA GLU A 40 -19.72 66.15 0.08
C GLU A 40 -19.42 64.93 0.95
N LYS A 41 -19.96 64.94 2.18
CA LYS A 41 -20.10 63.73 2.97
C LYS A 41 -21.02 62.80 2.19
N GLY A 42 -20.44 61.92 1.34
CA GLY A 42 -21.18 60.92 0.61
C GLY A 42 -21.93 60.03 1.58
N LYS A 43 -23.23 60.23 1.67
CA LYS A 43 -24.15 59.28 2.33
C LYS A 43 -24.17 58.05 1.48
N PHE A 44 -23.50 56.97 1.91
CA PHE A 44 -23.63 55.66 1.29
C PHE A 44 -25.12 55.32 1.18
N PRO A 45 -25.64 54.97 -0.02
CA PRO A 45 -27.06 54.67 -0.16
C PRO A 45 -27.39 53.46 0.76
N VAL A 46 -28.48 53.59 1.51
CA VAL A 46 -28.92 52.56 2.47
C VAL A 46 -28.94 51.14 1.88
N ARG A 47 -29.26 51.04 0.57
CA ARG A 47 -29.21 49.78 -0.18
C ARG A 47 -27.81 49.17 -0.21
N THR A 48 -26.76 49.97 -0.33
CA THR A 48 -25.36 49.49 -0.32
C THR A 48 -24.97 48.95 1.05
N CYS A 49 -25.42 49.63 2.15
CA CYS A 49 -25.17 49.14 3.51
C CYS A 49 -25.88 47.84 3.80
N ILE A 50 -27.12 47.66 3.27
CA ILE A 50 -27.88 46.40 3.45
C ILE A 50 -27.16 45.24 2.68
N VAL A 51 -26.71 45.47 1.43
CA VAL A 51 -26.00 44.48 0.66
C VAL A 51 -24.69 44.08 1.32
N LEU A 52 -23.89 45.02 1.78
CA LEU A 52 -22.65 44.74 2.52
C LEU A 52 -22.91 43.98 3.82
N GLY A 53 -23.98 44.30 4.54
CA GLY A 53 -24.39 43.55 5.73
C GLY A 53 -24.76 42.10 5.42
N MET A 54 -25.52 41.86 4.35
CA MET A 54 -25.87 40.50 3.90
C MET A 54 -24.62 39.70 3.49
N VAL A 55 -23.70 40.31 2.75
CA VAL A 55 -22.44 39.67 2.35
C VAL A 55 -21.62 39.28 3.58
N LEU A 56 -21.52 40.17 4.56
CA LEU A 56 -20.80 39.88 5.81
C LEU A 56 -21.42 38.71 6.58
N ILE A 57 -22.74 38.63 6.65
CA ILE A 57 -23.45 37.50 7.31
C ILE A 57 -23.16 36.18 6.56
N ILE A 58 -23.22 36.19 5.24
CA ILE A 58 -22.91 35.00 4.41
C ILE A 58 -21.47 34.57 4.65
N CYS A 59 -20.52 35.50 4.68
CA CYS A 59 -19.11 35.19 4.97
C CYS A 59 -18.92 34.57 6.36
N ILE A 60 -19.59 35.09 7.38
CA ILE A 60 -19.54 34.57 8.76
C ILE A 60 -20.11 33.13 8.81
N LEU A 61 -21.26 32.91 8.16
CA LEU A 61 -21.86 31.57 8.06
C LEU A 61 -20.94 30.58 7.31
N ALA A 62 -20.36 31.00 6.18
CA ALA A 62 -19.42 30.18 5.42
C ALA A 62 -18.17 29.84 6.24
N LEU A 63 -17.62 30.78 6.99
CA LEU A 63 -16.49 30.54 7.91
C LEU A 63 -16.88 29.57 9.04
N GLY A 64 -18.07 29.68 9.60
CA GLY A 64 -18.58 28.77 10.62
C GLY A 64 -18.71 27.34 10.10
N ILE A 65 -19.25 27.18 8.89
CA ILE A 65 -19.34 25.84 8.21
C ILE A 65 -17.95 25.30 7.93
N ALA A 66 -17.02 26.11 7.40
CA ALA A 66 -15.66 25.69 7.12
C ALA A 66 -14.92 25.25 8.39
N GLN A 67 -15.09 25.97 9.50
CA GLN A 67 -14.51 25.58 10.80
C GLN A 67 -15.12 24.29 11.34
N GLY A 68 -16.43 24.09 11.17
CA GLY A 68 -17.10 22.83 11.53
C GLY A 68 -16.53 21.65 10.75
N ASN A 69 -16.43 21.76 9.42
CA ASN A 69 -15.87 20.74 8.56
C ASN A 69 -14.41 20.43 8.90
N MET A 70 -13.60 21.45 9.22
CA MET A 70 -12.20 21.24 9.64
C MET A 70 -12.09 20.49 10.97
N LYS A 71 -12.98 20.73 11.94
CA LYS A 71 -13.01 19.97 13.19
C LYS A 71 -13.40 18.51 12.96
N THR A 72 -14.37 18.26 12.09
CA THR A 72 -14.77 16.89 11.72
C THR A 72 -13.64 16.14 11.05
N LEU A 73 -13.00 16.73 10.03
CA LEU A 73 -11.85 16.14 9.34
C LEU A 73 -10.66 15.86 10.29
N ARG A 74 -10.42 16.73 11.25
CA ARG A 74 -9.38 16.52 12.25
C ARG A 74 -9.68 15.33 13.14
N LYS A 75 -10.93 15.23 13.63
CA LYS A 75 -11.37 14.09 14.44
C LYS A 75 -11.32 12.77 13.68
N GLU A 76 -11.71 12.79 12.41
CA GLU A 76 -11.59 11.59 11.54
C GLU A 76 -10.14 11.15 11.36
N ARG A 77 -9.21 12.10 11.18
CA ARG A 77 -7.76 11.79 11.12
C ARG A 77 -7.22 11.24 12.43
N GLU A 78 -7.63 11.82 13.57
CA GLU A 78 -7.22 11.34 14.89
C GLU A 78 -7.74 9.91 15.14
N ASN A 79 -9.00 9.63 14.82
CA ASN A 79 -9.57 8.28 14.91
C ASN A 79 -8.87 7.29 13.98
N ALA A 80 -8.59 7.68 12.73
CA ALA A 80 -7.88 6.84 11.78
C ALA A 80 -6.44 6.54 12.25
N ALA A 81 -5.76 7.52 12.86
CA ALA A 81 -4.43 7.34 13.44
C ALA A 81 -4.45 6.37 14.64
N GLU A 82 -5.46 6.45 15.51
CA GLU A 82 -5.62 5.50 16.63
C GLU A 82 -5.93 4.08 16.13
N GLU A 83 -6.80 3.93 15.13
CA GLU A 83 -7.07 2.63 14.51
C GLU A 83 -5.82 2.05 13.85
N TYR A 84 -5.05 2.91 13.16
CA TYR A 84 -3.76 2.54 12.58
C TYR A 84 -2.79 2.01 13.64
N GLN A 85 -2.59 2.73 14.75
CA GLN A 85 -1.70 2.29 15.83
C GLN A 85 -2.13 0.94 16.41
N LYS A 86 -3.42 0.74 16.66
CA LYS A 86 -3.96 -0.55 17.13
C LYS A 86 -3.76 -1.68 16.11
N LEU A 87 -3.78 -1.35 14.81
CA LEU A 87 -3.54 -2.31 13.75
C LEU A 87 -2.06 -2.74 13.72
N VAL A 88 -1.13 -1.77 13.77
CA VAL A 88 0.32 -2.00 13.82
C VAL A 88 0.70 -2.81 15.06
N GLU A 89 0.18 -2.46 16.25
CA GLU A 89 0.43 -3.21 17.48
C GLU A 89 -0.02 -4.69 17.40
N ARG A 90 -1.15 -4.96 16.73
CA ARG A 90 -1.66 -6.33 16.53
C ARG A 90 -0.92 -7.12 15.46
N HIS A 91 -0.20 -6.45 14.56
CA HIS A 91 0.50 -7.06 13.44
C HIS A 91 2.02 -6.83 13.51
N THR A 92 2.59 -6.81 14.72
CA THR A 92 4.05 -6.71 14.88
C THR A 92 4.76 -7.85 14.13
N VAL A 93 5.76 -7.51 13.31
CA VAL A 93 6.54 -8.50 12.55
C VAL A 93 7.75 -8.91 13.37
N ALA A 94 7.66 -10.02 14.07
CA ALA A 94 8.82 -10.68 14.66
C ALA A 94 9.58 -11.47 13.59
N TYR A 95 10.86 -11.75 13.81
CA TYR A 95 11.74 -12.51 12.89
C TYR A 95 11.87 -11.86 11.50
N ARG A 96 11.80 -10.53 11.41
CA ARG A 96 11.76 -9.79 10.14
C ARG A 96 12.95 -10.11 9.23
N GLU A 97 14.16 -10.17 9.77
CA GLU A 97 15.38 -10.46 9.00
C GLU A 97 15.33 -11.84 8.33
N ASP A 98 14.89 -12.88 9.05
CA ASP A 98 14.73 -14.23 8.50
C ASP A 98 13.61 -14.27 7.44
N ILE A 99 12.48 -13.60 7.72
CA ILE A 99 11.37 -13.50 6.77
C ILE A 99 11.83 -12.85 5.46
N GLU A 100 12.48 -11.69 5.51
CA GLU A 100 12.96 -10.96 4.33
C GLU A 100 13.99 -11.79 3.54
N LYS A 101 14.95 -12.39 4.25
CA LYS A 101 15.98 -13.23 3.65
C LYS A 101 15.39 -14.41 2.89
N TYR A 102 14.62 -15.25 3.58
CA TYR A 102 14.13 -16.49 2.97
C TYR A 102 12.97 -16.27 2.00
N ALA A 103 12.21 -15.19 2.15
CA ALA A 103 11.24 -14.75 1.16
C ALA A 103 11.91 -14.39 -0.17
N ALA A 104 12.97 -13.57 -0.11
CA ALA A 104 13.75 -13.18 -1.29
C ALA A 104 14.41 -14.40 -1.99
N GLU A 105 14.96 -15.36 -1.22
CA GLU A 105 15.56 -16.59 -1.77
C GLU A 105 14.54 -17.46 -2.54
N ASN A 106 13.24 -17.29 -2.31
CA ASN A 106 12.18 -18.11 -2.87
C ASN A 106 11.17 -17.37 -3.76
N ASP A 107 11.43 -16.11 -4.12
CA ASP A 107 10.57 -15.26 -4.93
C ASP A 107 9.17 -15.08 -4.32
N ILE A 108 9.09 -14.92 -3.01
CA ILE A 108 7.86 -14.65 -2.26
C ILE A 108 7.95 -13.26 -1.64
N HIS A 109 6.84 -12.52 -1.65
CA HIS A 109 6.78 -11.24 -0.96
C HIS A 109 6.83 -11.44 0.56
N PRO A 110 7.71 -10.75 1.33
CA PRO A 110 7.88 -10.97 2.77
C PRO A 110 6.59 -10.69 3.58
N ALA A 111 5.75 -9.75 3.15
CA ALA A 111 4.43 -9.51 3.75
C ALA A 111 3.53 -10.75 3.70
N PHE A 112 3.62 -11.56 2.63
CA PHE A 112 2.83 -12.79 2.52
C PHE A 112 3.31 -13.87 3.50
N VAL A 113 4.64 -14.00 3.69
CA VAL A 113 5.22 -14.89 4.70
C VAL A 113 4.77 -14.47 6.10
N ALA A 114 4.84 -13.16 6.42
CA ALA A 114 4.39 -12.61 7.69
C ALA A 114 2.90 -12.91 7.94
N ALA A 115 2.05 -12.79 6.91
CA ALA A 115 0.63 -13.11 6.99
C ALA A 115 0.36 -14.60 7.27
N ILE A 116 1.11 -15.49 6.65
CA ILE A 116 1.06 -16.95 6.94
C ILE A 116 1.47 -17.21 8.39
N ILE A 117 2.60 -16.69 8.87
CA ILE A 117 3.07 -16.87 10.24
C ILE A 117 2.03 -16.36 11.27
N LEU A 118 1.48 -15.18 11.03
CA LEU A 118 0.42 -14.64 11.89
C LEU A 118 -0.77 -15.60 11.97
N ARG A 119 -1.19 -16.14 10.84
CA ARG A 119 -2.36 -17.03 10.77
C ARG A 119 -2.10 -18.39 11.37
N GLU A 120 -0.91 -18.96 11.20
CA GLU A 120 -0.56 -20.31 11.64
C GLU A 120 -0.28 -20.41 13.15
N SER A 121 0.49 -19.48 13.69
CA SER A 121 0.96 -19.55 15.08
C SER A 121 0.81 -18.26 15.89
N SER A 122 0.38 -17.16 15.27
CA SER A 122 0.48 -15.83 15.88
C SER A 122 1.92 -15.51 16.34
N TYR A 123 2.91 -15.93 15.58
CA TYR A 123 4.35 -15.78 15.86
C TYR A 123 4.85 -16.60 17.07
N ASP A 124 4.16 -17.65 17.49
CA ASP A 124 4.64 -18.58 18.53
C ASP A 124 5.53 -19.69 17.91
N PRO A 125 6.86 -19.67 18.13
CA PRO A 125 7.76 -20.68 17.58
C PRO A 125 7.58 -22.06 18.22
N SER A 126 6.96 -22.13 19.41
CA SER A 126 6.71 -23.38 20.12
C SER A 126 5.37 -24.03 19.79
N ALA A 127 4.57 -23.40 18.93
CA ALA A 127 3.23 -23.84 18.58
C ALA A 127 3.24 -25.27 18.02
N THR A 128 2.30 -26.09 18.52
CA THR A 128 2.06 -27.46 18.02
C THR A 128 0.56 -27.67 17.87
N SER A 129 0.12 -28.00 16.66
CA SER A 129 -1.30 -28.30 16.42
C SER A 129 -1.69 -29.70 16.92
N SER A 130 -2.99 -29.94 17.03
CA SER A 130 -3.54 -31.26 17.40
C SER A 130 -3.18 -32.38 16.40
N VAL A 131 -2.82 -32.01 15.17
CA VAL A 131 -2.38 -32.94 14.11
C VAL A 131 -0.87 -32.97 13.93
N GLY A 132 -0.10 -32.32 14.83
CA GLY A 132 1.35 -32.41 14.89
C GLY A 132 2.10 -31.41 14.01
N ALA A 133 1.45 -30.41 13.45
CA ALA A 133 2.15 -29.31 12.76
C ALA A 133 2.98 -28.49 13.77
N ARG A 134 4.15 -27.97 13.37
CA ARG A 134 5.13 -27.35 14.30
C ARG A 134 5.59 -25.98 13.89
N GLY A 135 5.81 -25.15 14.89
CA GLY A 135 6.52 -23.86 14.82
C GLY A 135 5.75 -22.74 14.14
N LEU A 136 6.45 -21.69 13.77
CA LEU A 136 5.90 -20.43 13.26
C LEU A 136 4.95 -20.60 12.08
N MET A 137 5.30 -21.44 11.13
CA MET A 137 4.54 -21.68 9.89
C MET A 137 3.77 -23.01 9.92
N GLN A 138 3.64 -23.66 11.09
CA GLN A 138 2.88 -24.89 11.30
C GLN A 138 3.18 -25.97 10.25
N ILE A 139 4.47 -26.30 10.10
CA ILE A 139 4.90 -27.26 9.10
C ILE A 139 4.55 -28.67 9.58
N MET A 140 3.82 -29.41 8.73
CA MET A 140 3.53 -30.83 8.92
C MET A 140 4.72 -31.70 8.60
N GLU A 141 4.86 -32.87 9.23
CA GLU A 141 5.98 -33.77 9.02
C GLU A 141 6.15 -34.24 7.55
N ASN A 142 5.04 -34.50 6.88
CA ASN A 142 5.07 -34.85 5.44
C ASN A 142 5.56 -33.69 4.55
N THR A 143 5.19 -32.46 4.90
CA THR A 143 5.68 -31.26 4.20
C THR A 143 7.17 -31.04 4.47
N PHE A 144 7.58 -31.20 5.73
CA PHE A 144 8.99 -31.16 6.12
C PHE A 144 9.83 -32.16 5.32
N GLU A 145 9.44 -33.44 5.28
CA GLU A 145 10.16 -34.48 4.54
C GLU A 145 10.20 -34.20 3.04
N PHE A 146 9.12 -33.68 2.47
CA PHE A 146 9.08 -33.25 1.07
C PHE A 146 10.10 -32.15 0.80
N VAL A 147 10.11 -31.08 1.61
CA VAL A 147 11.02 -29.94 1.47
C VAL A 147 12.47 -30.38 1.71
N ARG A 148 12.73 -31.13 2.78
CA ARG A 148 14.04 -31.64 3.16
C ARG A 148 14.69 -32.42 2.00
N LYS A 149 13.92 -33.33 1.39
CA LYS A 149 14.38 -34.10 0.21
C LYS A 149 14.68 -33.20 -1.00
N LYS A 150 13.88 -32.15 -1.22
CA LYS A 150 14.09 -31.22 -2.34
C LYS A 150 15.31 -30.32 -2.12
N LEU A 151 15.59 -29.94 -0.88
CA LEU A 151 16.78 -29.18 -0.50
C LEU A 151 18.06 -30.04 -0.47
N GLY A 152 17.95 -31.39 -0.44
CA GLY A 152 19.09 -32.27 -0.19
C GLY A 152 19.65 -32.10 1.24
N ASP A 153 18.82 -31.68 2.19
CA ASP A 153 19.23 -31.40 3.56
C ASP A 153 19.10 -32.68 4.41
N GLU A 154 20.23 -33.30 4.69
CA GLU A 154 20.28 -34.53 5.50
C GLU A 154 20.48 -34.25 7.01
N SER A 155 20.83 -33.02 7.36
CA SER A 155 21.19 -32.63 8.74
C SER A 155 20.00 -32.21 9.59
N THR A 156 18.98 -31.59 8.97
CA THR A 156 17.80 -31.07 9.66
C THR A 156 16.80 -32.19 9.97
N THR A 157 16.25 -32.16 11.16
CA THR A 157 15.23 -33.10 11.65
C THR A 157 13.87 -32.40 11.86
N PHE A 158 12.80 -33.17 11.95
CA PHE A 158 11.48 -32.54 12.20
C PHE A 158 11.39 -31.86 13.59
N ALA A 159 12.25 -32.20 14.54
CA ALA A 159 12.35 -31.50 15.82
C ALA A 159 12.84 -30.04 15.65
N ASP A 160 13.66 -29.79 14.64
CA ASP A 160 14.20 -28.45 14.35
C ASP A 160 13.12 -27.49 13.81
N MET A 161 11.90 -27.95 13.54
CA MET A 161 10.77 -27.08 13.17
C MET A 161 10.30 -26.15 14.30
N TYR A 162 10.84 -26.29 15.50
CA TYR A 162 10.67 -25.30 16.57
C TYR A 162 11.72 -24.19 16.56
N ASP A 163 12.80 -24.34 15.78
CA ASP A 163 13.75 -23.24 15.52
C ASP A 163 13.13 -22.27 14.53
N PRO A 164 13.01 -20.96 14.89
CA PRO A 164 12.37 -19.97 14.03
C PRO A 164 13.02 -19.85 12.65
N THR A 165 14.34 -19.79 12.59
CA THR A 165 15.11 -19.61 11.34
C THR A 165 14.93 -20.81 10.43
N VAL A 166 15.00 -22.02 10.98
CA VAL A 166 14.81 -23.27 10.21
C VAL A 166 13.36 -23.36 9.73
N ASN A 167 12.40 -23.08 10.58
CA ASN A 167 10.97 -23.13 10.24
C ASN A 167 10.63 -22.16 9.09
N ILE A 168 11.08 -20.89 9.20
CA ILE A 168 10.87 -19.87 8.15
C ILE A 168 11.55 -20.30 6.84
N ARG A 169 12.79 -20.80 6.89
CA ARG A 169 13.50 -21.30 5.71
C ARG A 169 12.70 -22.39 4.96
N TYR A 170 12.19 -23.37 5.69
CA TYR A 170 11.42 -24.48 5.11
C TYR A 170 10.06 -24.03 4.60
N GLY A 171 9.37 -23.19 5.37
CA GLY A 171 8.08 -22.62 5.01
C GLY A 171 8.14 -21.72 3.77
N CYS A 172 9.13 -20.83 3.68
CA CYS A 172 9.37 -19.99 2.51
C CYS A 172 9.68 -20.82 1.26
N TRP A 173 10.49 -21.87 1.40
CA TRP A 173 10.74 -22.78 0.27
C TRP A 173 9.45 -23.44 -0.23
N TYR A 174 8.59 -23.89 0.68
CA TYR A 174 7.30 -24.50 0.32
C TYR A 174 6.36 -23.46 -0.32
N LEU A 175 6.30 -22.24 0.20
CA LEU A 175 5.54 -21.15 -0.41
C LEU A 175 6.04 -20.84 -1.83
N GLY A 176 7.36 -20.77 -2.06
CA GLY A 176 7.96 -20.60 -3.38
C GLY A 176 7.60 -21.74 -4.34
N TYR A 177 7.56 -22.98 -3.84
CA TYR A 177 7.09 -24.12 -4.61
C TYR A 177 5.62 -23.96 -5.03
N LEU A 178 4.74 -23.55 -4.12
CA LEU A 178 3.33 -23.30 -4.40
C LEU A 178 3.14 -22.09 -5.33
N SER A 179 3.92 -21.03 -5.15
CA SER A 179 3.89 -19.84 -6.01
C SER A 179 4.18 -20.18 -7.48
N ARG A 180 5.22 -20.94 -7.73
CA ARG A 180 5.54 -21.43 -9.09
C ARG A 180 4.42 -22.30 -9.68
N MET A 181 3.73 -23.08 -8.84
CA MET A 181 2.61 -23.93 -9.28
C MET A 181 1.36 -23.14 -9.65
N PHE A 182 1.12 -22.03 -8.98
CA PHE A 182 -0.10 -21.21 -9.12
C PHE A 182 0.15 -19.80 -9.67
N ASN A 183 1.27 -19.61 -10.38
CA ASN A 183 1.62 -18.35 -11.07
C ASN A 183 1.61 -17.13 -10.17
N GLY A 184 2.03 -17.27 -8.91
CA GLY A 184 2.09 -16.15 -7.93
C GLY A 184 0.74 -15.70 -7.37
N ASP A 185 -0.36 -16.38 -7.66
CA ASP A 185 -1.71 -16.01 -7.19
C ASP A 185 -1.83 -16.24 -5.67
N PRO A 186 -1.94 -15.18 -4.85
CA PRO A 186 -1.88 -15.31 -3.40
C PRO A 186 -3.08 -16.07 -2.80
N VAL A 187 -4.26 -16.01 -3.43
CA VAL A 187 -5.45 -16.75 -2.98
C VAL A 187 -5.21 -18.25 -3.16
N LYS A 188 -4.73 -18.67 -4.33
CA LYS A 188 -4.45 -20.08 -4.62
C LYS A 188 -3.31 -20.61 -3.76
N ILE A 189 -2.27 -19.79 -3.51
CA ILE A 189 -1.14 -20.18 -2.65
C ILE A 189 -1.62 -20.38 -1.21
N ALA A 190 -2.42 -19.45 -0.65
CA ALA A 190 -2.97 -19.59 0.69
C ALA A 190 -3.85 -20.83 0.81
N CYS A 191 -4.73 -21.07 -0.16
CA CYS A 191 -5.57 -22.27 -0.22
C CYS A 191 -4.73 -23.56 -0.30
N ALA A 192 -3.68 -23.55 -1.13
CA ALA A 192 -2.82 -24.71 -1.31
C ALA A 192 -1.94 -25.00 -0.09
N TYR A 193 -1.54 -23.97 0.64
CA TYR A 193 -0.84 -24.11 1.91
C TYR A 193 -1.70 -24.84 2.94
N HIS A 194 -2.97 -24.42 3.10
CA HIS A 194 -3.90 -24.96 4.07
C HIS A 194 -4.49 -26.32 3.66
N ALA A 195 -5.05 -26.42 2.46
CA ALA A 195 -5.79 -27.59 2.01
C ALA A 195 -4.99 -28.54 1.09
N GLY A 196 -3.77 -28.16 0.74
CA GLY A 196 -2.94 -28.89 -0.20
C GLY A 196 -3.18 -28.55 -1.67
N PRO A 197 -2.12 -28.58 -2.51
CA PRO A 197 -2.16 -28.11 -3.90
C PRO A 197 -3.09 -28.94 -4.81
N ASN A 198 -3.29 -30.22 -4.51
CA ASN A 198 -4.17 -31.06 -5.33
C ASN A 198 -5.64 -30.67 -5.20
N ASN A 199 -6.09 -30.29 -4.00
CA ASN A 199 -7.43 -29.80 -3.80
C ASN A 199 -7.68 -28.51 -4.58
N VAL A 200 -6.73 -27.56 -4.54
CA VAL A 200 -6.84 -26.31 -5.30
C VAL A 200 -6.93 -26.55 -6.81
N LYS A 201 -6.13 -27.48 -7.36
CA LYS A 201 -6.24 -27.88 -8.77
C LYS A 201 -7.63 -28.42 -9.12
N LEU A 202 -8.17 -29.28 -8.25
CA LEU A 202 -9.52 -29.81 -8.42
C LEU A 202 -10.59 -28.71 -8.33
N TRP A 203 -10.43 -27.74 -7.45
CA TRP A 203 -11.36 -26.62 -7.32
C TRP A 203 -11.33 -25.72 -8.56
N ILE A 204 -10.16 -25.38 -9.05
CA ILE A 204 -10.02 -24.61 -10.30
C ILE A 204 -10.73 -25.34 -11.46
N MET A 205 -10.52 -26.62 -11.59
CA MET A 205 -11.12 -27.40 -12.68
C MET A 205 -12.65 -27.51 -12.57
N ASN A 206 -13.19 -27.62 -11.33
CA ASN A 206 -14.59 -27.98 -11.14
C ASN A 206 -15.50 -26.80 -10.79
N TYR A 207 -14.98 -25.70 -10.26
CA TYR A 207 -15.78 -24.62 -9.68
C TYR A 207 -15.52 -23.26 -10.32
N THR A 208 -14.48 -23.11 -11.15
CA THR A 208 -14.23 -21.84 -11.83
C THR A 208 -14.75 -21.87 -13.25
N SER A 209 -15.26 -20.73 -13.72
CA SER A 209 -15.85 -20.62 -15.06
C SER A 209 -14.81 -20.58 -16.18
N ASP A 210 -13.59 -20.10 -15.88
CA ASP A 210 -12.49 -19.92 -16.83
C ASP A 210 -11.41 -21.02 -16.73
N GLY A 211 -11.54 -21.93 -15.76
CA GLY A 211 -10.55 -22.96 -15.47
C GLY A 211 -9.21 -22.42 -14.98
N GLN A 212 -9.14 -21.18 -14.55
CA GLN A 212 -7.92 -20.50 -14.16
C GLN A 212 -8.04 -19.67 -12.88
N THR A 213 -9.04 -18.83 -12.76
CA THR A 213 -9.21 -17.90 -11.66
C THR A 213 -9.97 -18.59 -10.52
N LEU A 214 -9.46 -18.51 -9.29
CA LEU A 214 -10.14 -18.99 -8.09
C LEU A 214 -10.34 -17.81 -7.15
N THR A 215 -11.59 -17.37 -7.02
CA THR A 215 -11.96 -16.33 -6.05
C THR A 215 -12.26 -16.95 -4.68
N LEU A 216 -12.26 -16.12 -3.62
CA LEU A 216 -12.57 -16.62 -2.27
C LEU A 216 -13.97 -17.29 -2.21
N ASP A 217 -14.96 -16.76 -2.94
CA ASP A 217 -16.34 -17.28 -2.91
C ASP A 217 -16.48 -18.63 -3.63
N GLU A 218 -15.56 -18.95 -4.54
CA GLU A 218 -15.54 -20.22 -5.28
C GLU A 218 -14.83 -21.36 -4.53
N ILE A 219 -14.23 -21.08 -3.37
CA ILE A 219 -13.59 -22.10 -2.53
C ILE A 219 -14.68 -22.93 -1.83
N PRO A 220 -14.80 -24.24 -2.13
CA PRO A 220 -15.91 -25.06 -1.62
C PRO A 220 -15.76 -25.42 -0.13
N MET A 221 -14.52 -25.41 0.42
CA MET A 221 -14.27 -25.70 1.82
C MET A 221 -14.31 -24.42 2.66
N GLU A 222 -15.28 -24.31 3.56
CA GLU A 222 -15.53 -23.11 4.36
C GLU A 222 -14.35 -22.72 5.24
N ASP A 223 -13.69 -23.69 5.88
CA ASP A 223 -12.51 -23.48 6.70
C ASP A 223 -11.33 -22.92 5.91
N THR A 224 -11.11 -23.44 4.69
CA THR A 224 -10.06 -22.94 3.79
C THR A 224 -10.40 -21.56 3.22
N ARG A 225 -11.67 -21.30 2.89
CA ARG A 225 -12.12 -19.98 2.49
C ARG A 225 -11.89 -18.94 3.57
N TYR A 226 -12.25 -19.28 4.81
CA TYR A 226 -12.00 -18.41 5.96
C TYR A 226 -10.51 -18.21 6.21
N TYR A 227 -9.72 -19.29 6.15
CA TYR A 227 -8.26 -19.22 6.28
C TYR A 227 -7.64 -18.28 5.22
N ALA A 228 -7.92 -18.53 3.94
CA ALA A 228 -7.40 -17.73 2.84
C ALA A 228 -7.80 -16.25 2.96
N GLY A 229 -9.06 -15.97 3.28
CA GLY A 229 -9.53 -14.61 3.50
C GLY A 229 -8.77 -13.89 4.62
N LYS A 230 -8.45 -14.58 5.71
CA LYS A 230 -7.64 -14.00 6.80
C LYS A 230 -6.18 -13.76 6.40
N VAL A 231 -5.60 -14.69 5.63
CA VAL A 231 -4.22 -14.52 5.11
C VAL A 231 -4.15 -13.34 4.15
N ILE A 232 -5.08 -13.22 3.18
CA ILE A 232 -5.08 -12.11 2.23
C ILE A 232 -5.27 -10.76 2.93
N ASN A 233 -6.20 -10.68 3.89
CA ASN A 233 -6.38 -9.45 4.67
C ASN A 233 -5.11 -9.06 5.44
N ALA A 234 -4.44 -10.01 6.08
CA ALA A 234 -3.18 -9.76 6.78
C ALA A 234 -2.04 -9.40 5.81
N TYR A 235 -2.00 -10.05 4.64
CA TYR A 235 -1.04 -9.74 3.59
C TYR A 235 -1.14 -8.28 3.14
N ASP A 236 -2.37 -7.79 2.84
CA ASP A 236 -2.61 -6.40 2.45
C ASP A 236 -2.15 -5.41 3.54
N ILE A 237 -2.42 -5.73 4.81
CA ILE A 237 -1.98 -4.92 5.95
C ILE A 237 -0.44 -4.89 6.03
N TYR A 238 0.22 -6.05 6.01
CA TYR A 238 1.67 -6.12 6.07
C TYR A 238 2.33 -5.45 4.86
N TYR A 239 1.78 -5.65 3.67
CA TYR A 239 2.25 -4.99 2.46
C TYR A 239 2.19 -3.47 2.60
N GLN A 240 1.05 -2.94 3.01
CA GLN A 240 0.83 -1.50 3.11
C GLN A 240 1.69 -0.83 4.18
N TYR A 241 1.96 -1.48 5.31
CA TYR A 241 2.53 -0.81 6.48
C TYR A 241 3.98 -1.17 6.80
N TYR A 242 4.50 -2.27 6.29
CA TYR A 242 5.84 -2.74 6.61
C TYR A 242 6.76 -2.96 5.42
N TYR A 243 6.20 -3.13 4.24
CA TYR A 243 6.95 -3.58 3.06
C TYR A 243 6.62 -2.78 1.79
N THR A 244 6.14 -1.55 1.91
CA THR A 244 6.06 -0.63 0.76
C THR A 244 7.45 -0.13 0.40
N ASP A 245 7.71 0.09 -0.90
CA ASP A 245 8.99 0.59 -1.42
C ASP A 245 9.40 1.99 -0.89
N GLU A 246 8.59 2.61 -0.04
CA GLU A 246 8.82 3.93 0.56
C GLU A 246 9.43 3.88 1.99
N ASN A 247 9.74 2.68 2.55
CA ASN A 247 10.31 2.52 3.90
C ASN A 247 11.72 1.92 3.86
#